data_811d410f00ccb4cc7bebe8cbed42a9d5
#
_entry.id   811d410f00ccb4cc7bebe8cbed42a9d5
#
_cell.length_a   1.000
_cell.length_b   1.000
_cell.length_c   1.000
_cell.angle_alpha   90.00
_cell.angle_beta   90.00
_cell.angle_gamma   90.00
#
_symmetry.space_group_name_H-M   'P 1'
#
loop_
_entity.id
_entity.type
_entity.pdbx_description
1 polymer ?
#
loop_
_entity_poly.entity_id
_entity_poly.type
_entity_poly.pdbx_seq_one_letter_code
_entity_poly.pdbx_strand_id
1 'polypeptide(L)'
;LDPPAAYDAGGAIAASSQVDPTLLNALDGLPWYELPPPKSLGKEWFETWVIPLLKASNATVRSQVATYTEHIANKVASAVLQTVNRCKTEALMSPTAILMSGGGVHNDYLMARIRQKMSDAGLNLNILTDPSLIDHKEAMIFAFLGLQVLLGRSNVLASVTGARQDSIGGSIHLPSHMEHFQLPLQCRHINT
;
A
#
# COMPACT_ATOMS: atom_id res chain seq x y z
N LEU A 1 9.91 26.81 -20.08
CA LEU A 1 9.86 26.15 -18.77
C LEU A 1 9.06 24.88 -18.97
N ASP A 2 9.72 23.73 -18.88
CA ASP A 2 9.02 22.44 -18.88
C ASP A 2 7.98 22.45 -17.75
N PRO A 3 6.77 21.92 -17.99
CA PRO A 3 5.78 21.82 -16.92
C PRO A 3 6.38 21.04 -15.76
N PRO A 4 6.08 21.42 -14.50
CA PRO A 4 6.61 20.69 -13.36
C PRO A 4 6.21 19.22 -13.48
N ALA A 5 7.19 18.32 -13.37
CA ALA A 5 6.94 16.89 -13.42
C ALA A 5 5.92 16.52 -12.33
N ALA A 6 4.90 15.77 -12.70
CA ALA A 6 3.84 15.37 -11.77
C ALA A 6 4.36 14.38 -10.69
N TYR A 7 5.50 13.74 -10.93
CA TYR A 7 6.15 12.77 -10.02
C TYR A 7 7.64 12.65 -10.34
N ASP A 8 8.39 12.05 -9.43
CA ASP A 8 9.83 11.77 -9.60
C ASP A 8 10.02 10.48 -10.43
N ALA A 9 10.14 10.64 -11.74
CA ALA A 9 10.28 9.53 -12.67
C ALA A 9 11.55 8.70 -12.38
N GLY A 10 11.36 7.41 -12.13
CA GLY A 10 12.44 6.48 -11.76
C GLY A 10 13.17 6.82 -10.46
N GLY A 11 12.75 7.88 -9.74
CA GLY A 11 13.43 8.35 -8.54
C GLY A 11 14.67 9.20 -8.80
N ALA A 12 14.78 9.82 -9.98
CA ALA A 12 15.97 10.57 -10.42
C ALA A 12 16.30 11.78 -9.53
N ILE A 13 15.27 12.48 -9.01
CA ILE A 13 15.43 13.60 -8.09
C ILE A 13 15.95 13.08 -6.75
N ALA A 14 15.32 12.04 -6.22
CA ALA A 14 15.74 11.43 -4.96
C ALA A 14 17.17 10.90 -5.03
N ALA A 15 17.52 10.18 -6.11
CA ALA A 15 18.84 9.61 -6.32
C ALA A 15 19.96 10.66 -6.39
N SER A 16 19.66 11.86 -6.91
CA SER A 16 20.63 12.95 -7.07
C SER A 16 20.66 13.94 -5.90
N SER A 17 19.97 13.65 -4.80
CA SER A 17 19.81 14.58 -3.69
C SER A 17 20.21 13.93 -2.36
N GLN A 18 20.52 14.77 -1.38
CA GLN A 18 20.90 14.30 -0.05
C GLN A 18 19.67 14.13 0.86
N VAL A 19 19.69 13.08 1.64
CA VAL A 19 18.71 12.83 2.71
C VAL A 19 18.98 13.80 3.87
N ASP A 20 17.93 14.45 4.38
CA ASP A 20 18.00 15.25 5.60
C ASP A 20 17.74 14.35 6.82
N PRO A 21 18.74 14.13 7.70
CA PRO A 21 18.59 13.23 8.83
C PRO A 21 17.55 13.68 9.86
N THR A 22 17.40 14.99 10.03
CA THR A 22 16.45 15.57 10.99
C THR A 22 15.02 15.32 10.53
N LEU A 23 14.74 15.61 9.26
CA LEU A 23 13.45 15.33 8.65
C LEU A 23 13.15 13.82 8.60
N LEU A 24 14.16 12.99 8.27
CA LEU A 24 14.00 11.54 8.26
C LEU A 24 13.60 10.99 9.62
N ASN A 25 14.28 11.42 10.68
CA ASN A 25 13.96 11.02 12.05
C ASN A 25 12.53 11.43 12.45
N ALA A 26 12.10 12.64 12.07
CA ALA A 26 10.75 13.11 12.33
C ALA A 26 9.69 12.27 11.60
N LEU A 27 9.92 11.94 10.33
CA LEU A 27 9.04 11.10 9.54
C LEU A 27 9.00 9.65 10.08
N ASP A 28 10.16 9.09 10.40
CA ASP A 28 10.27 7.72 10.92
C ASP A 28 9.63 7.57 12.31
N GLY A 29 9.61 8.65 13.09
CA GLY A 29 9.00 8.72 14.42
C GLY A 29 7.49 8.96 14.43
N LEU A 30 6.80 9.01 13.30
CA LEU A 30 5.35 9.23 13.27
C LEU A 30 4.60 8.12 13.99
N PRO A 31 3.72 8.43 14.97
CA PRO A 31 3.07 7.44 15.83
C PRO A 31 2.21 6.41 15.08
N TRP A 32 1.74 6.77 13.89
CA TRP A 32 0.88 5.88 13.10
C TRP A 32 1.52 4.53 12.81
N TYR A 33 2.85 4.47 12.66
CA TYR A 33 3.55 3.23 12.33
C TYR A 33 3.50 2.21 13.47
N GLU A 34 3.34 2.68 14.72
CA GLU A 34 3.25 1.84 15.92
C GLU A 34 1.82 1.39 16.25
N LEU A 35 0.81 1.95 15.56
CA LEU A 35 -0.57 1.57 15.79
C LEU A 35 -0.81 0.10 15.36
N PRO A 36 -1.62 -0.65 16.12
CA PRO A 36 -2.03 -1.99 15.71
C PRO A 36 -2.99 -1.93 14.51
N PRO A 37 -3.10 -3.01 13.71
CA PRO A 37 -4.17 -3.13 12.72
C PRO A 37 -5.55 -3.28 13.42
N PRO A 38 -6.66 -2.97 12.70
CA PRO A 38 -6.69 -2.51 11.31
C PRO A 38 -6.32 -1.03 11.18
N LYS A 39 -5.49 -0.72 10.21
CA LYS A 39 -5.10 0.66 9.92
C LYS A 39 -4.97 0.87 8.40
N SER A 40 -5.29 2.06 7.92
CA SER A 40 -5.10 2.46 6.54
C SER A 40 -4.34 3.79 6.46
N LEU A 41 -3.71 4.03 5.33
CA LEU A 41 -2.90 5.19 5.07
C LEU A 41 -3.46 5.86 3.82
N GLY A 42 -4.24 6.91 4.01
CA GLY A 42 -4.87 7.68 2.96
C GLY A 42 -4.21 9.04 2.75
N LYS A 43 -4.73 9.78 1.79
CA LYS A 43 -4.28 11.14 1.46
C LYS A 43 -4.39 12.08 2.66
N GLU A 44 -5.45 11.96 3.45
CA GLU A 44 -5.74 12.76 4.63
C GLU A 44 -4.65 12.61 5.70
N TRP A 45 -4.13 11.39 5.87
CA TRP A 45 -3.02 11.12 6.76
C TRP A 45 -1.76 11.86 6.30
N PHE A 46 -1.44 11.79 5.02
CA PHE A 46 -0.29 12.48 4.44
C PHE A 46 -0.39 14.00 4.63
N GLU A 47 -1.55 14.57 4.35
CA GLU A 47 -1.82 16.00 4.50
C GLU A 47 -1.73 16.46 5.96
N THR A 48 -2.19 15.62 6.90
CA THR A 48 -2.23 15.95 8.32
C THR A 48 -0.87 15.80 9.01
N TRP A 49 -0.10 14.77 8.65
CA TRP A 49 1.09 14.41 9.40
C TRP A 49 2.40 14.65 8.66
N VAL A 50 2.44 14.42 7.35
CA VAL A 50 3.66 14.54 6.57
C VAL A 50 3.87 15.97 6.07
N ILE A 51 2.86 16.59 5.47
CA ILE A 51 2.97 17.95 4.92
C ILE A 51 3.46 18.97 5.96
N PRO A 52 2.98 18.99 7.22
CA PRO A 52 3.51 19.92 8.23
C PRO A 52 5.00 19.72 8.52
N LEU A 53 5.50 18.48 8.55
CA LEU A 53 6.92 18.20 8.75
C LEU A 53 7.76 18.68 7.56
N LEU A 54 7.28 18.46 6.34
CA LEU A 54 7.95 18.97 5.14
C LEU A 54 8.02 20.50 5.14
N LYS A 55 6.93 21.19 5.51
CA LYS A 55 6.87 22.65 5.57
C LYS A 55 7.73 23.24 6.69
N ALA A 56 7.86 22.55 7.82
CA ALA A 56 8.69 22.98 8.94
C ALA A 56 10.19 22.71 8.73
N SER A 57 10.51 21.84 7.78
CA SER A 57 11.89 21.48 7.44
C SER A 57 12.59 22.62 6.69
N ASN A 58 13.88 22.81 6.97
CA ASN A 58 14.76 23.70 6.21
C ASN A 58 15.35 23.02 4.96
N ALA A 59 15.01 21.75 4.71
CA ALA A 59 15.49 20.99 3.57
C ALA A 59 14.93 21.55 2.25
N THR A 60 15.74 21.55 1.20
CA THR A 60 15.28 21.89 -0.14
C THR A 60 14.22 20.89 -0.60
N VAL A 61 13.36 21.27 -1.54
CA VAL A 61 12.35 20.34 -2.11
C VAL A 61 12.98 19.04 -2.61
N ARG A 62 14.14 19.11 -3.27
CA ARG A 62 14.87 17.94 -3.74
C ARG A 62 15.32 17.04 -2.59
N SER A 63 15.83 17.62 -1.52
CA SER A 63 16.21 16.90 -0.30
C SER A 63 14.99 16.29 0.41
N GLN A 64 13.84 17.01 0.42
CA GLN A 64 12.59 16.48 0.95
C GLN A 64 12.13 15.23 0.17
N VAL A 65 12.22 15.24 -1.17
CA VAL A 65 11.91 14.09 -2.03
C VAL A 65 12.83 12.91 -1.71
N ALA A 66 14.16 13.14 -1.63
CA ALA A 66 15.12 12.10 -1.26
C ALA A 66 14.83 11.53 0.14
N THR A 67 14.54 12.39 1.11
CA THR A 67 14.26 12.00 2.50
C THR A 67 12.97 11.20 2.60
N TYR A 68 11.92 11.60 1.90
CA TYR A 68 10.66 10.87 1.90
C TYR A 68 10.78 9.50 1.20
N THR A 69 11.56 9.42 0.13
CA THR A 69 11.88 8.14 -0.53
C THR A 69 12.62 7.20 0.42
N GLU A 70 13.60 7.70 1.15
CA GLU A 70 14.35 6.93 2.17
C GLU A 70 13.45 6.48 3.31
N HIS A 71 12.56 7.36 3.79
CA HIS A 71 11.54 7.04 4.77
C HIS A 71 10.64 5.87 4.32
N ILE A 72 10.13 5.91 3.10
CA ILE A 72 9.32 4.81 2.54
C ILE A 72 10.11 3.50 2.56
N ALA A 73 11.37 3.53 2.11
CA ALA A 73 12.23 2.36 2.09
C ALA A 73 12.46 1.79 3.50
N ASN A 74 12.69 2.64 4.51
CA ASN A 74 12.82 2.24 5.91
C ASN A 74 11.56 1.55 6.41
N LYS A 75 10.38 2.13 6.16
CA LYS A 75 9.11 1.58 6.66
C LYS A 75 8.73 0.27 5.99
N VAL A 76 8.97 0.14 4.69
CA VAL A 76 8.75 -1.14 3.97
C VAL A 76 9.67 -2.23 4.53
N ALA A 77 10.97 -1.97 4.65
CA ALA A 77 11.92 -2.96 5.19
C ALA A 77 11.59 -3.35 6.65
N SER A 78 11.22 -2.38 7.49
CA SER A 78 10.80 -2.63 8.87
C SER A 78 9.54 -3.50 8.95
N ALA A 79 8.53 -3.23 8.11
CA ALA A 79 7.31 -4.03 8.07
C ALA A 79 7.57 -5.47 7.62
N VAL A 80 8.45 -5.67 6.64
CA VAL A 80 8.87 -7.00 6.20
C VAL A 80 9.61 -7.73 7.32
N LEU A 81 10.56 -7.08 7.99
CA LEU A 81 11.29 -7.65 9.11
C LEU A 81 10.37 -8.07 10.26
N GLN A 82 9.43 -7.23 10.65
CA GLN A 82 8.42 -7.55 11.66
C GLN A 82 7.59 -8.78 11.27
N THR A 83 7.18 -8.86 10.01
CA THR A 83 6.42 -10.00 9.48
C THR A 83 7.22 -11.29 9.53
N VAL A 84 8.47 -11.26 9.07
CA VAL A 84 9.38 -12.43 9.13
C VAL A 84 9.59 -12.89 10.57
N ASN A 85 9.83 -11.95 11.48
CA ASN A 85 10.04 -12.28 12.89
C ASN A 85 8.77 -12.87 13.53
N ARG A 86 7.60 -12.34 13.22
CA ARG A 86 6.32 -12.89 13.65
C ARG A 86 6.13 -14.32 13.16
N CYS A 87 6.38 -14.58 11.85
CA CYS A 87 6.29 -15.93 11.31
C CYS A 87 7.20 -16.92 12.04
N LYS A 88 8.43 -16.53 12.42
CA LYS A 88 9.34 -17.36 13.22
C LYS A 88 8.80 -17.65 14.62
N THR A 89 8.26 -16.61 15.28
CA THR A 89 7.73 -16.71 16.64
C THR A 89 6.47 -17.58 16.69
N GLU A 90 5.60 -17.49 15.69
CA GLU A 90 4.36 -18.26 15.60
C GLU A 90 4.56 -19.65 14.96
N ALA A 91 5.80 -20.07 14.71
CA ALA A 91 6.15 -21.31 14.00
C ALA A 91 5.48 -21.47 12.64
N LEU A 92 5.22 -20.36 11.96
CA LEU A 92 4.68 -20.32 10.60
C LEU A 92 5.82 -20.51 9.58
N MET A 93 5.45 -20.85 8.35
CA MET A 93 6.42 -20.88 7.25
C MET A 93 7.06 -19.51 7.06
N SER A 94 8.39 -19.46 7.08
CA SER A 94 9.12 -18.23 6.80
C SER A 94 8.92 -17.82 5.34
N PRO A 95 8.58 -16.56 5.05
CA PRO A 95 8.46 -16.11 3.67
C PRO A 95 9.81 -16.17 2.97
N THR A 96 9.82 -16.62 1.73
CA THR A 96 10.99 -16.67 0.85
C THR A 96 10.99 -15.58 -0.22
N ALA A 97 9.85 -14.94 -0.40
CA ALA A 97 9.65 -13.88 -1.39
C ALA A 97 8.65 -12.82 -0.88
N ILE A 98 8.74 -11.64 -1.45
CA ILE A 98 7.80 -10.54 -1.29
C ILE A 98 7.29 -10.12 -2.67
N LEU A 99 5.98 -10.08 -2.86
CA LEU A 99 5.37 -9.55 -4.07
C LEU A 99 5.12 -8.05 -3.89
N MET A 100 5.71 -7.24 -4.77
CA MET A 100 5.51 -5.79 -4.79
C MET A 100 4.70 -5.39 -6.00
N SER A 101 3.71 -4.50 -5.80
CA SER A 101 2.84 -4.01 -6.86
C SER A 101 2.41 -2.56 -6.61
N GLY A 102 1.88 -1.92 -7.66
CA GLY A 102 1.46 -0.52 -7.64
C GLY A 102 2.54 0.42 -8.18
N GLY A 103 2.17 1.68 -8.47
CA GLY A 103 3.01 2.64 -9.19
C GLY A 103 4.40 2.90 -8.60
N GLY A 104 4.59 2.72 -7.29
CA GLY A 104 5.90 2.86 -6.64
C GLY A 104 6.96 1.86 -7.12
N VAL A 105 6.55 0.71 -7.69
CA VAL A 105 7.47 -0.29 -8.25
C VAL A 105 8.22 0.24 -9.49
N HIS A 106 7.65 1.20 -10.21
CA HIS A 106 8.30 1.87 -11.34
C HIS A 106 9.37 2.89 -10.91
N ASN A 107 9.52 3.14 -9.62
CA ASN A 107 10.58 3.99 -9.08
C ASN A 107 11.81 3.13 -8.77
N ASP A 108 12.74 3.06 -9.71
CA ASP A 108 13.94 2.21 -9.62
C ASP A 108 14.81 2.55 -8.41
N TYR A 109 14.93 3.85 -8.08
CA TYR A 109 15.70 4.28 -6.92
C TYR A 109 15.05 3.82 -5.61
N LEU A 110 13.74 4.00 -5.46
CA LEU A 110 13.01 3.49 -4.30
C LEU A 110 13.19 1.97 -4.15
N MET A 111 13.05 1.22 -5.25
CA MET A 111 13.22 -0.24 -5.24
C MET A 111 14.64 -0.64 -4.87
N ALA A 112 15.65 0.09 -5.34
CA ALA A 112 17.04 -0.14 -4.94
C ALA A 112 17.25 0.12 -3.43
N ARG A 113 16.68 1.21 -2.90
CA ARG A 113 16.77 1.53 -1.47
C ARG A 113 16.08 0.48 -0.61
N ILE A 114 14.89 0.00 -1.01
CA ILE A 114 14.19 -1.09 -0.30
C ILE A 114 15.05 -2.35 -0.25
N ARG A 115 15.61 -2.78 -1.40
CA ARG A 115 16.50 -3.94 -1.44
C ARG A 115 17.69 -3.78 -0.51
N GLN A 116 18.33 -2.60 -0.52
CA GLN A 116 19.46 -2.32 0.35
C GLN A 116 19.07 -2.42 1.83
N LYS A 117 17.97 -1.78 2.24
CA LYS A 117 17.50 -1.82 3.63
C LYS A 117 17.13 -3.23 4.08
N MET A 118 16.51 -4.02 3.22
CA MET A 118 16.22 -5.43 3.51
C MET A 118 17.52 -6.23 3.68
N SER A 119 18.49 -6.03 2.81
CA SER A 119 19.82 -6.68 2.92
C SER A 119 20.54 -6.29 4.20
N ASP A 120 20.57 -5.00 4.54
CA ASP A 120 21.17 -4.48 5.79
C ASP A 120 20.50 -5.07 7.04
N ALA A 121 19.22 -5.39 6.96
CA ALA A 121 18.46 -6.08 8.01
C ALA A 121 18.64 -7.61 8.00
N GLY A 122 19.48 -8.17 7.15
CA GLY A 122 19.71 -9.61 7.03
C GLY A 122 18.55 -10.37 6.38
N LEU A 123 17.65 -9.69 5.67
CA LEU A 123 16.53 -10.28 4.96
C LEU A 123 16.94 -10.69 3.55
N ASN A 124 17.02 -11.99 3.32
CA ASN A 124 17.34 -12.56 2.01
C ASN A 124 16.06 -13.08 1.34
N LEU A 125 15.20 -12.14 0.91
CA LEU A 125 13.93 -12.42 0.25
C LEU A 125 13.97 -12.03 -1.21
N ASN A 126 13.40 -12.87 -2.07
CA ASN A 126 13.21 -12.53 -3.47
C ASN A 126 12.11 -11.46 -3.61
N ILE A 127 12.42 -10.35 -4.28
CA ILE A 127 11.39 -9.37 -4.66
C ILE A 127 10.84 -9.78 -6.01
N LEU A 128 9.56 -10.13 -6.01
CA LEU A 128 8.79 -10.48 -7.21
C LEU A 128 7.99 -9.27 -7.64
N THR A 129 8.01 -8.99 -8.94
CA THR A 129 7.18 -7.97 -9.58
C THR A 129 6.51 -8.59 -10.79
N ASP A 130 5.22 -8.33 -10.97
CA ASP A 130 4.46 -8.78 -12.12
C ASP A 130 3.87 -7.56 -12.82
N PRO A 131 4.23 -7.28 -14.09
CA PRO A 131 3.73 -6.12 -14.81
C PRO A 131 2.20 -6.05 -14.86
N SER A 132 1.53 -7.19 -15.03
CA SER A 132 0.06 -7.23 -15.05
C SER A 132 -0.54 -6.84 -13.70
N LEU A 133 0.07 -7.29 -12.61
CA LEU A 133 -0.36 -6.89 -11.25
C LEU A 133 -0.04 -5.43 -10.94
N ILE A 134 1.07 -4.91 -11.45
CA ILE A 134 1.44 -3.50 -11.25
C ILE A 134 0.39 -2.60 -11.89
N ASP A 135 0.03 -2.87 -13.14
CA ASP A 135 -0.81 -1.98 -13.93
C ASP A 135 -2.31 -2.23 -13.74
N HIS A 136 -2.71 -3.46 -13.42
CA HIS A 136 -4.13 -3.87 -13.39
C HIS A 136 -4.63 -4.34 -12.01
N LYS A 137 -3.82 -4.18 -10.95
CA LYS A 137 -4.19 -4.65 -9.59
C LYS A 137 -5.57 -4.17 -9.15
N GLU A 138 -5.88 -2.90 -9.34
CA GLU A 138 -7.16 -2.34 -8.92
C GLU A 138 -8.32 -2.93 -9.70
N ALA A 139 -8.19 -3.08 -11.03
CA ALA A 139 -9.20 -3.71 -11.85
C ALA A 139 -9.45 -5.17 -11.43
N MET A 140 -8.39 -5.93 -11.13
CA MET A 140 -8.49 -7.29 -10.63
C MET A 140 -9.19 -7.35 -9.27
N ILE A 141 -8.84 -6.45 -8.35
CA ILE A 141 -9.47 -6.37 -7.02
C ILE A 141 -10.97 -6.08 -7.17
N PHE A 142 -11.35 -5.09 -7.96
CA PHE A 142 -12.77 -4.75 -8.15
C PHE A 142 -13.53 -5.86 -8.85
N ALA A 143 -12.94 -6.53 -9.83
CA ALA A 143 -13.56 -7.71 -10.47
C ALA A 143 -13.78 -8.84 -9.46
N PHE A 144 -12.79 -9.13 -8.62
CA PHE A 144 -12.91 -10.13 -7.56
C PHE A 144 -13.98 -9.76 -6.52
N LEU A 145 -13.99 -8.52 -6.06
CA LEU A 145 -14.99 -8.04 -5.09
C LEU A 145 -16.41 -8.11 -5.69
N GLY A 146 -16.57 -7.73 -6.96
CA GLY A 146 -17.83 -7.87 -7.69
C GLY A 146 -18.28 -9.32 -7.82
N LEU A 147 -17.36 -10.24 -8.13
CA LEU A 147 -17.65 -11.67 -8.17
C LEU A 147 -18.11 -12.20 -6.80
N GLN A 148 -17.50 -11.78 -5.70
CA GLN A 148 -17.93 -12.17 -4.36
C GLN A 148 -19.37 -11.73 -4.07
N VAL A 149 -19.75 -10.51 -4.48
CA VAL A 149 -21.14 -10.02 -4.37
C VAL A 149 -22.09 -10.91 -5.17
N LEU A 150 -21.75 -11.23 -6.43
CA LEU A 150 -22.58 -12.10 -7.29
C LEU A 150 -22.74 -13.51 -6.70
N LEU A 151 -21.74 -13.99 -5.97
CA LEU A 151 -21.77 -15.30 -5.29
C LEU A 151 -22.43 -15.25 -3.91
N GLY A 152 -22.89 -14.10 -3.44
CA GLY A 152 -23.44 -13.93 -2.10
C GLY A 152 -22.42 -14.12 -0.98
N ARG A 153 -21.14 -13.86 -1.24
CA ARG A 153 -20.04 -14.00 -0.28
C ARG A 153 -19.60 -12.65 0.24
N SER A 154 -19.16 -12.60 1.50
CA SER A 154 -18.60 -11.38 2.08
C SER A 154 -17.40 -10.89 1.27
N ASN A 155 -17.42 -9.61 0.93
CA ASN A 155 -16.34 -8.90 0.26
C ASN A 155 -15.78 -7.72 1.09
N VAL A 156 -16.38 -7.47 2.26
CA VAL A 156 -15.90 -6.53 3.27
C VAL A 156 -15.59 -7.32 4.53
N LEU A 157 -14.30 -7.47 4.83
CA LEU A 157 -13.84 -8.27 5.97
C LEU A 157 -13.63 -7.41 7.20
N ALA A 158 -14.18 -7.82 8.33
CA ALA A 158 -14.03 -7.15 9.63
C ALA A 158 -12.56 -7.04 10.05
N SER A 159 -11.77 -8.07 9.78
CA SER A 159 -10.32 -8.11 10.09
C SER A 159 -9.50 -7.05 9.34
N VAL A 160 -10.02 -6.55 8.22
CA VAL A 160 -9.33 -5.53 7.39
C VAL A 160 -9.88 -4.13 7.68
N THR A 161 -11.20 -4.02 7.85
CA THR A 161 -11.89 -2.72 7.94
C THR A 161 -12.11 -2.25 9.38
N GLY A 162 -11.99 -3.14 10.37
CA GLY A 162 -12.38 -2.85 11.75
C GLY A 162 -13.90 -2.82 11.97
N ALA A 163 -14.70 -3.27 11.01
CA ALA A 163 -16.14 -3.41 11.15
C ALA A 163 -16.49 -4.47 12.22
N ARG A 164 -17.72 -4.46 12.71
CA ARG A 164 -18.16 -5.42 13.74
C ARG A 164 -18.24 -6.85 13.21
N GLN A 165 -18.52 -7.01 11.92
CA GLN A 165 -18.65 -8.32 11.25
C GLN A 165 -18.36 -8.19 9.76
N ASP A 166 -18.09 -9.31 9.11
CA ASP A 166 -17.97 -9.41 7.67
C ASP A 166 -19.30 -9.08 7.02
N SER A 167 -19.27 -8.40 5.88
CA SER A 167 -20.49 -7.98 5.17
C SER A 167 -20.31 -8.03 3.66
N ILE A 168 -21.42 -7.94 2.94
CA ILE A 168 -21.44 -7.76 1.50
C ILE A 168 -21.63 -6.27 1.23
N GLY A 169 -20.62 -5.64 0.64
CA GLY A 169 -20.67 -4.23 0.24
C GLY A 169 -20.90 -4.08 -1.26
N GLY A 170 -21.48 -2.94 -1.63
CA GLY A 170 -21.81 -2.64 -3.02
C GLY A 170 -23.30 -2.84 -3.32
N SER A 171 -23.72 -2.36 -4.50
CA SER A 171 -25.09 -2.52 -5.00
C SER A 171 -25.09 -3.09 -6.41
N ILE A 172 -26.08 -3.91 -6.73
CA ILE A 172 -26.29 -4.48 -8.06
C ILE A 172 -27.50 -3.76 -8.67
N HIS A 173 -27.26 -3.07 -9.78
CA HIS A 173 -28.31 -2.42 -10.57
C HIS A 173 -28.51 -3.21 -11.85
N LEU A 174 -29.66 -3.87 -11.96
CA LEU A 174 -30.02 -4.63 -13.17
C LEU A 174 -30.72 -3.70 -14.17
N PRO A 175 -30.42 -3.83 -15.48
CA PRO A 175 -31.20 -3.15 -16.51
C PRO A 175 -32.65 -3.60 -16.48
N SER A 176 -33.59 -2.67 -16.71
CA SER A 176 -35.05 -2.94 -16.65
C SER A 176 -35.56 -4.00 -17.65
N HIS A 177 -34.75 -4.33 -18.67
CA HIS A 177 -35.09 -5.34 -19.68
C HIS A 177 -34.48 -6.73 -19.41
N MET A 178 -33.78 -6.92 -18.29
CA MET A 178 -33.20 -8.21 -17.89
C MET A 178 -34.16 -8.97 -16.95
N GLU A 179 -35.37 -9.24 -17.36
CA GLU A 179 -36.37 -9.98 -16.57
C GLU A 179 -35.95 -11.41 -16.20
N HIS A 180 -34.93 -11.96 -16.86
CA HIS A 180 -34.47 -13.34 -16.67
C HIS A 180 -33.11 -13.47 -15.98
N PHE A 181 -32.50 -12.38 -15.51
CA PHE A 181 -31.25 -12.48 -14.75
C PHE A 181 -31.55 -12.97 -13.32
N GLN A 182 -31.30 -14.24 -13.08
CA GLN A 182 -31.41 -14.81 -11.74
C GLN A 182 -30.09 -14.63 -10.99
N LEU A 183 -30.09 -13.69 -10.02
CA LEU A 183 -29.03 -13.66 -9.01
C LEU A 183 -29.01 -14.98 -8.25
N PRO A 184 -27.83 -15.51 -7.85
CA PRO A 184 -27.75 -16.62 -6.92
C PRO A 184 -28.70 -16.42 -5.74
N LEU A 185 -29.37 -17.47 -5.29
CA LEU A 185 -30.40 -17.41 -4.23
C LEU A 185 -29.95 -16.64 -2.97
N GLN A 186 -28.65 -16.64 -2.69
CA GLN A 186 -28.05 -15.92 -1.56
C GLN A 186 -28.03 -14.40 -1.72
N CYS A 187 -28.17 -13.87 -2.94
CA CYS A 187 -28.21 -12.41 -3.19
C CYS A 187 -29.65 -11.83 -3.13
N ARG A 188 -30.68 -12.66 -2.99
CA ARG A 188 -32.07 -12.19 -3.00
C ARG A 188 -32.49 -11.35 -1.78
N HIS A 189 -31.68 -11.37 -0.73
CA HIS A 189 -31.94 -10.63 0.53
C HIS A 189 -31.25 -9.27 0.62
N ILE A 190 -30.60 -8.79 -0.44
CA ILE A 190 -29.85 -7.52 -0.41
C ILE A 190 -30.73 -6.30 -0.76
N ASN A 191 -31.97 -6.51 -1.16
CA ASN A 191 -32.91 -5.46 -1.62
C ASN A 191 -34.02 -5.11 -0.62
N THR A 192 -33.73 -5.09 0.68
CA THR A 192 -34.68 -4.52 1.67
C THR A 192 -33.99 -3.50 2.56
#